data_eceda2a5a55968646871ab941afae402
#
_entry.id   eceda2a5a55968646871ab941afae402
#
_cell.length_a   1.000
_cell.length_b   1.000
_cell.length_c   1.000
_cell.angle_alpha   90.00
_cell.angle_beta   90.00
_cell.angle_gamma   90.00
#
_symmetry.space_group_name_H-M   'P 1'
#
loop_
_entity.id
_entity.type
_entity.pdbx_description
1 polymer ?
#
loop_
_entity_poly.entity_id
_entity_poly.type
_entity_poly.pdbx_seq_one_letter_code
_entity_poly.pdbx_strand_id
1 'polypeptide(L)' 'MIWLTVQERKALWEEYPEVQELYEEYNGILPEDDGSWERVAERCHQIREQCQTLQVEVALLDVVWQLECLAKRKRGN' A
#
# COMPACT_ATOMS: atom_id res chain seq x y z
N MET A 1 9.28 -6.62 13.56
CA MET A 1 8.66 -6.37 12.26
C MET A 1 9.68 -5.80 11.31
N ILE A 2 9.75 -6.33 10.11
CA ILE A 2 10.74 -5.90 9.12
C ILE A 2 10.11 -4.88 8.18
N TRP A 3 10.70 -3.70 8.15
CA TRP A 3 10.27 -2.66 7.22
C TRP A 3 11.21 -2.64 6.04
N LEU A 4 10.65 -2.41 4.87
CA LEU A 4 11.44 -2.30 3.66
C LEU A 4 12.27 -1.03 3.67
N THR A 5 13.50 -1.12 3.19
CA THR A 5 14.30 0.07 2.92
C THR A 5 13.70 0.78 1.70
N VAL A 6 14.11 2.03 1.48
CA VAL A 6 13.67 2.78 0.29
C VAL A 6 14.06 2.05 -0.98
N GLN A 7 15.26 1.49 -1.02
CA GLN A 7 15.72 0.76 -2.20
C GLN A 7 14.94 -0.51 -2.44
N GLU A 8 14.65 -1.27 -1.39
CA GLU A 8 13.85 -2.49 -1.51
C GLU A 8 12.44 -2.19 -1.99
N ARG A 9 11.83 -1.15 -1.44
CA ARG A 9 10.50 -0.73 -1.85
C ARG A 9 10.47 -0.33 -3.32
N LYS A 10 11.45 0.45 -3.73
CA LYS A 10 11.55 0.90 -5.12
C LYS A 10 11.69 -0.29 -6.07
N ALA A 11 12.50 -1.27 -5.70
CA ALA A 11 12.68 -2.47 -6.51
C ALA A 11 11.37 -3.24 -6.65
N LEU A 12 10.62 -3.39 -5.55
CA LEU A 12 9.32 -4.06 -5.59
C LEU A 12 8.31 -3.29 -6.43
N TRP A 13 8.31 -1.98 -6.36
CA TRP A 13 7.41 -1.16 -7.16
C TRP A 13 7.72 -1.25 -8.66
N GLU A 14 8.99 -1.38 -9.01
CA GLU A 14 9.38 -1.58 -10.41
C GLU A 14 8.91 -2.93 -10.92
N GLU A 15 9.01 -3.95 -10.08
CA GLU A 15 8.58 -5.30 -10.44
C GLU A 15 7.06 -5.43 -10.46
N TYR A 16 6.38 -4.73 -9.56
CA TYR A 16 4.92 -4.77 -9.41
C TYR A 16 4.35 -3.35 -9.50
N PRO A 17 4.24 -2.78 -10.70
CA PRO A 17 3.75 -1.40 -10.87
C PRO A 17 2.38 -1.15 -10.27
N GLU A 18 1.55 -2.19 -10.17
CA GLU A 18 0.21 -2.08 -9.61
C GLU A 18 0.25 -1.65 -8.14
N VAL A 19 1.28 -2.08 -7.42
CA VAL A 19 1.46 -1.70 -6.01
C VAL A 19 1.79 -0.21 -5.90
N GLN A 20 2.67 0.27 -6.77
CA GLN A 20 3.00 1.69 -6.82
C GLN A 20 1.77 2.53 -7.16
N GLU A 21 0.99 2.10 -8.14
CA GLU A 21 -0.25 2.78 -8.53
C GLU A 21 -1.22 2.89 -7.36
N LEU A 22 -1.34 1.83 -6.59
CA LEU A 22 -2.19 1.82 -5.40
C LEU A 22 -1.75 2.89 -4.41
N TYR A 23 -0.46 2.98 -4.15
CA TYR A 23 0.08 3.99 -3.25
C TYR A 23 -0.21 5.40 -3.77
N GLU A 24 0.05 5.64 -5.05
CA GLU A 24 -0.14 6.96 -5.65
C GLU A 24 -1.60 7.39 -5.66
N GLU A 25 -2.48 6.43 -5.87
CA GLU A 25 -3.92 6.72 -5.91
C GLU A 25 -4.46 7.09 -4.53
N TYR A 26 -3.97 6.45 -3.49
CA TYR A 26 -4.55 6.60 -2.15
C TYR A 26 -3.64 7.30 -1.14
N ASN A 27 -2.56 7.92 -1.56
CA ASN A 27 -1.65 8.57 -0.61
C ASN A 27 -2.27 9.76 0.11
N GLY A 28 -3.41 10.27 -0.38
CA GLY A 28 -4.16 11.34 0.26
C GLY A 28 -5.34 10.90 1.10
N ILE A 29 -5.48 9.61 1.33
CA ILE A 29 -6.63 9.05 2.04
C ILE A 29 -6.72 9.57 3.47
N LEU A 30 -7.95 9.84 3.92
CA LEU A 30 -8.20 10.27 5.30
C LEU A 30 -8.52 9.08 6.19
N PRO A 31 -8.19 9.16 7.50
CA PRO A 31 -8.44 8.02 8.39
C PRO A 31 -9.89 7.60 8.49
N GLU A 32 -10.82 8.56 8.36
CA GLU A 32 -12.25 8.31 8.50
C GLU A 32 -12.94 7.95 7.18
N ASP A 33 -12.20 7.87 6.08
CA ASP A 33 -12.78 7.55 4.77
C ASP A 33 -12.89 6.05 4.58
N ASP A 34 -13.87 5.44 5.24
CA ASP A 34 -14.06 3.99 5.24
C ASP A 34 -14.23 3.44 3.82
N GLY A 35 -14.92 4.16 2.96
CA GLY A 35 -15.13 3.72 1.59
C GLY A 35 -13.83 3.58 0.80
N SER A 36 -12.90 4.51 1.00
CA SER A 36 -11.59 4.43 0.34
C SER A 36 -10.75 3.31 0.93
N TRP A 37 -10.80 3.09 2.24
CA TRP A 37 -10.09 1.97 2.86
C TRP A 37 -10.59 0.63 2.37
N GLU A 38 -11.89 0.50 2.15
CA GLU A 38 -12.47 -0.70 1.56
C GLU A 38 -11.94 -0.95 0.15
N ARG A 39 -11.81 0.13 -0.65
CA ARG A 39 -11.26 0.02 -2.00
C ARG A 39 -9.78 -0.37 -1.97
N VAL A 40 -9.02 0.16 -1.03
CA VAL A 40 -7.62 -0.25 -0.85
C VAL A 40 -7.54 -1.75 -0.58
N ALA A 41 -8.36 -2.25 0.35
CA ALA A 41 -8.38 -3.66 0.66
C ALA A 41 -8.77 -4.51 -0.55
N GLU A 42 -9.76 -4.07 -1.30
CA GLU A 42 -10.20 -4.78 -2.50
C GLU A 42 -9.13 -4.82 -3.57
N ARG A 43 -8.44 -3.70 -3.79
CA ARG A 43 -7.34 -3.64 -4.76
C ARG A 43 -6.18 -4.54 -4.33
N CYS A 44 -5.86 -4.56 -3.04
CA CYS A 44 -4.85 -5.47 -2.52
C CYS A 44 -5.21 -6.92 -2.81
N HIS A 45 -6.47 -7.27 -2.59
CA HIS A 45 -6.95 -8.62 -2.85
C HIS A 45 -6.82 -8.99 -4.33
N GLN A 46 -7.22 -8.07 -5.21
CA GLN A 46 -7.12 -8.28 -6.66
C GLN A 46 -5.68 -8.48 -7.11
N ILE A 47 -4.77 -7.65 -6.61
CA ILE A 47 -3.35 -7.78 -6.96
C ILE A 47 -2.79 -9.11 -6.47
N ARG A 48 -3.16 -9.53 -5.27
CA ARG A 48 -2.70 -10.81 -4.72
C ARG A 48 -3.23 -12.00 -5.50
N GLU A 49 -4.43 -11.90 -6.04
CA GLU A 49 -4.97 -12.97 -6.87
C GLU A 49 -4.22 -13.10 -8.20
N GLN A 50 -3.78 -11.98 -8.75
CA GLN A 50 -3.04 -11.99 -10.01
C GLN A 50 -1.59 -12.44 -9.83
N CYS A 51 -0.97 -12.10 -8.71
CA CYS A 51 0.42 -12.40 -8.43
C CYS A 51 0.53 -13.03 -7.03
N GLN A 52 0.54 -14.34 -6.97
CA GLN A 52 0.56 -15.05 -5.70
C GLN A 52 1.99 -15.33 -5.27
N THR A 53 2.75 -14.29 -5.01
CA THR A 53 4.12 -14.40 -4.54
C THR A 53 4.27 -13.73 -3.17
N LEU A 54 5.28 -14.17 -2.43
CA LEU A 54 5.58 -13.58 -1.13
C LEU A 54 5.98 -12.11 -1.27
N GLN A 55 6.69 -11.79 -2.35
CA GLN A 55 7.12 -10.42 -2.60
C GLN A 55 5.94 -9.46 -2.75
N VAL A 56 4.89 -9.89 -3.44
CA VAL A 56 3.68 -9.07 -3.59
C VAL A 56 3.02 -8.85 -2.24
N GLU A 57 2.93 -9.89 -1.40
CA GLU A 57 2.35 -9.74 -0.08
C GLU A 57 3.13 -8.72 0.76
N VAL A 58 4.45 -8.81 0.75
CA VAL A 58 5.29 -7.87 1.49
C VAL A 58 5.11 -6.46 0.96
N ALA A 59 5.08 -6.30 -0.36
CA ALA A 59 4.90 -4.98 -0.98
C ALA A 59 3.56 -4.36 -0.61
N LEU A 60 2.49 -5.14 -0.62
CA LEU A 60 1.15 -4.65 -0.28
C LEU A 60 1.04 -4.28 1.19
N LEU A 61 1.60 -5.10 2.08
CA LEU A 61 1.62 -4.78 3.50
C LEU A 61 2.37 -3.49 3.77
N ASP A 62 3.49 -3.29 3.10
CA ASP A 62 4.27 -2.05 3.23
C ASP A 62 3.47 -0.84 2.76
N VAL A 63 2.81 -0.93 1.61
CA VAL A 63 2.00 0.17 1.09
C VAL A 63 0.85 0.49 2.03
N VAL A 64 0.12 -0.50 2.52
CA VAL A 64 -0.99 -0.27 3.44
C VAL A 64 -0.49 0.41 4.71
N TRP A 65 0.63 -0.06 5.25
CA TRP A 65 1.22 0.56 6.43
C TRP A 65 1.57 2.03 6.19
N GLN A 66 2.17 2.33 5.04
CA GLN A 66 2.51 3.71 4.71
C GLN A 66 1.27 4.59 4.56
N LEU A 67 0.23 4.07 3.93
CA LEU A 67 -1.02 4.82 3.81
C LEU A 67 -1.62 5.11 5.18
N GLU A 68 -1.57 4.15 6.09
CA GLU A 68 -2.05 4.36 7.45
C GLU A 68 -1.23 5.42 8.18
N CYS A 69 0.08 5.40 8.03
CA CYS A 69 0.95 6.41 8.65
C CYS A 69 0.67 7.80 8.11
N LEU A 70 0.48 7.92 6.78
CA LEU A 70 0.14 9.20 6.17
C LEU A 70 -1.21 9.71 6.64
N ALA A 71 -2.19 8.82 6.76
CA ALA A 71 -3.53 9.18 7.24
C ALA A 71 -3.47 9.69 8.67
N LYS A 72 -2.70 9.03 9.53
CA LYS A 72 -2.54 9.46 10.91
C LYS A 72 -1.91 10.84 11.01
N ARG A 73 -0.94 11.14 10.16
CA ARG A 73 -0.32 12.47 10.13
C ARG A 73 -1.32 13.55 9.74
N LYS A 74 -2.22 13.25 8.81
CA LYS A 74 -3.25 14.20 8.39
C LYS A 74 -4.27 14.49 9.47
N ARG A 75 -4.39 13.61 10.44
CA ARG A 75 -5.34 13.78 11.53
C ARG A 75 -4.96 14.89 12.49
N GLY A 76 -3.88 15.58 12.27
CA GLY A 76 -3.59 16.79 13.00
C GLY A 76 -2.57 16.67 14.11
N ASN A 77 -1.66 15.80 13.94
CA ASN A 77 -0.53 15.77 14.88
C ASN A 77 0.72 16.21 14.20
#